data_8b44c24c203abb9e654fce1a2ee0281a
#
_entry.id   8b44c24c203abb9e654fce1a2ee0281a
#
_cell.length_a   1.000
_cell.length_b   1.000
_cell.length_c   1.000
_cell.angle_alpha   90.00
_cell.angle_beta   90.00
_cell.angle_gamma   90.00
#
_symmetry.space_group_name_H-M   'P 1'
#
loop_
_entity.id
_entity.type
_entity.pdbx_description
1 polymer ?
#
loop_
_entity_poly.entity_id
_entity_poly.type
_entity_poly.pdbx_seq_one_letter_code
_entity_poly.pdbx_strand_id
1 'polypeptide(L)'
;MKKWFCALGMMLALLMSVALADGVKVTFAEKNGQINGGYDYTLKLNVSPASDKDLTVSLTCDGLDGAYSVVIPAGQKSTMLTVPTQVVEERGKVVFELQSGDGYTGTGKHTLTIQRPPNVQFYLGINFGTVDKKMSVRMTVTNSSTIVKGNNTFQLRDDKGTVLAEAKWSNPSGDMSFSITPTADMEGYTCLSVWLGDRC
;
A
#
# COMPACT_ATOMS: atom_id res chain seq x y z
N MET A 1 -29.10 39.49 -63.90
CA MET A 1 -28.68 38.13 -63.52
C MET A 1 -27.34 38.26 -62.79
N LYS A 2 -27.36 38.62 -61.54
CA LYS A 2 -26.21 38.63 -60.61
C LYS A 2 -26.82 38.80 -59.25
N LYS A 3 -26.72 37.82 -58.37
CA LYS A 3 -26.85 37.91 -56.89
C LYS A 3 -27.35 36.61 -56.27
N TRP A 4 -26.72 35.46 -56.60
CA TRP A 4 -27.10 34.18 -55.92
C TRP A 4 -25.91 33.33 -55.54
N PHE A 5 -24.69 33.86 -55.42
CA PHE A 5 -23.50 33.09 -55.10
C PHE A 5 -22.86 33.37 -53.72
N CYS A 6 -23.51 34.21 -52.90
CA CYS A 6 -22.90 34.54 -51.58
C CYS A 6 -23.53 33.84 -50.37
N ALA A 7 -24.56 32.99 -50.53
CA ALA A 7 -25.22 32.36 -49.40
C ALA A 7 -24.79 30.93 -49.11
N LEU A 8 -23.96 30.32 -49.96
CA LEU A 8 -23.52 28.91 -49.75
C LEU A 8 -22.16 28.75 -49.12
N GLY A 9 -21.42 29.85 -48.94
CA GLY A 9 -20.08 29.82 -48.33
C GLY A 9 -20.04 29.98 -46.81
N MET A 10 -21.17 30.27 -46.17
CA MET A 10 -21.18 30.63 -44.74
C MET A 10 -21.77 29.54 -43.84
N MET A 11 -22.22 28.42 -44.44
CA MET A 11 -22.84 27.32 -43.65
C MET A 11 -21.91 26.10 -43.49
N LEU A 12 -20.67 26.20 -43.99
CA LEU A 12 -19.69 25.09 -43.91
C LEU A 12 -18.61 25.30 -42.83
N ALA A 13 -18.72 26.35 -42.03
CA ALA A 13 -17.70 26.69 -41.03
C ALA A 13 -18.14 26.41 -39.57
N LEU A 14 -19.28 25.76 -39.37
CA LEU A 14 -19.77 25.42 -38.00
C LEU A 14 -19.85 23.90 -37.73
N LEU A 15 -19.23 23.07 -38.54
CA LEU A 15 -18.87 21.72 -38.17
C LEU A 15 -17.47 21.73 -37.55
N MET A 16 -17.23 22.63 -36.60
CA MET A 16 -16.15 22.41 -35.65
C MET A 16 -16.57 21.17 -34.83
N SER A 17 -15.88 20.10 -35.16
CA SER A 17 -15.75 18.94 -34.35
C SER A 17 -15.92 19.29 -32.86
N VAL A 18 -17.06 18.96 -32.28
CA VAL A 18 -17.09 18.56 -30.88
C VAL A 18 -16.25 17.28 -30.87
N ALA A 19 -14.93 17.44 -30.81
CA ALA A 19 -14.11 16.40 -30.25
C ALA A 19 -14.74 16.17 -28.88
N LEU A 20 -15.48 15.11 -28.73
CA LEU A 20 -15.77 14.52 -27.45
C LEU A 20 -14.38 14.31 -26.85
N ALA A 21 -13.96 15.26 -26.05
CA ALA A 21 -12.79 15.06 -25.22
C ALA A 21 -13.11 13.78 -24.45
N ASP A 22 -12.45 12.70 -24.81
CA ASP A 22 -12.50 11.49 -24.00
C ASP A 22 -12.19 11.94 -22.58
N GLY A 23 -13.22 11.99 -21.74
CA GLY A 23 -13.11 12.56 -20.42
C GLY A 23 -12.02 11.82 -19.63
N VAL A 24 -11.35 12.52 -18.74
CA VAL A 24 -10.33 11.92 -17.88
C VAL A 24 -10.90 10.67 -17.22
N LYS A 25 -10.22 9.54 -17.37
CA LYS A 25 -10.56 8.28 -16.73
C LYS A 25 -9.67 8.04 -15.52
N VAL A 26 -10.30 7.70 -14.40
CA VAL A 26 -9.60 7.27 -13.19
C VAL A 26 -9.90 5.80 -12.96
N THR A 27 -8.85 5.01 -12.74
CA THR A 27 -8.95 3.56 -12.54
C THR A 27 -8.05 3.12 -11.41
N PHE A 28 -8.35 1.98 -10.78
CA PHE A 28 -7.38 1.33 -9.90
C PHE A 28 -6.22 0.76 -10.70
N ALA A 29 -5.00 0.91 -10.17
CA ALA A 29 -3.81 0.28 -10.77
C ALA A 29 -3.89 -1.25 -10.66
N GLU A 30 -4.51 -1.75 -9.60
CA GLU A 30 -4.67 -3.16 -9.31
C GLU A 30 -6.13 -3.47 -8.94
N LYS A 31 -6.59 -4.67 -9.25
CA LYS A 31 -7.97 -5.11 -8.94
C LYS A 31 -8.08 -5.71 -7.53
N ASN A 32 -7.00 -6.23 -7.00
CA ASN A 32 -6.98 -6.91 -5.71
C ASN A 32 -5.75 -6.52 -4.93
N GLY A 33 -5.91 -6.49 -3.62
CA GLY A 33 -4.83 -6.30 -2.65
C GLY A 33 -5.00 -7.19 -1.44
N GLN A 34 -3.97 -7.27 -0.62
CA GLN A 34 -3.98 -8.04 0.60
C GLN A 34 -3.10 -7.36 1.64
N ILE A 35 -3.57 -7.31 2.89
CA ILE A 35 -2.83 -6.75 4.01
C ILE A 35 -3.21 -7.46 5.31
N ASN A 36 -2.34 -7.42 6.30
CA ASN A 36 -2.70 -7.76 7.67
C ASN A 36 -3.46 -6.60 8.31
N GLY A 37 -4.52 -6.88 9.03
CA GLY A 37 -5.27 -5.87 9.76
C GLY A 37 -4.42 -5.11 10.76
N GLY A 38 -4.69 -3.82 10.89
CA GLY A 38 -3.94 -2.88 11.72
C GLY A 38 -2.74 -2.22 11.04
N TYR A 39 -2.54 -2.43 9.73
CA TYR A 39 -1.56 -1.72 8.92
C TYR A 39 -2.23 -0.83 7.87
N ASP A 40 -1.53 0.20 7.45
CA ASP A 40 -1.99 1.08 6.39
C ASP A 40 -1.82 0.44 5.02
N TYR A 41 -2.90 0.43 4.25
CA TYR A 41 -2.90 -0.05 2.88
C TYR A 41 -2.82 1.10 1.89
N THR A 42 -1.97 1.01 0.89
CA THR A 42 -1.82 2.02 -0.14
C THR A 42 -2.52 1.61 -1.43
N LEU A 43 -3.60 2.31 -1.77
CA LEU A 43 -4.29 2.21 -3.04
C LEU A 43 -3.62 3.11 -4.06
N LYS A 44 -3.23 2.55 -5.21
CA LYS A 44 -2.73 3.33 -6.34
C LYS A 44 -3.83 3.52 -7.37
N LEU A 45 -4.05 4.78 -7.77
CA LEU A 45 -4.97 5.17 -8.83
C LEU A 45 -4.19 5.64 -10.05
N ASN A 46 -4.66 5.30 -11.23
CA ASN A 46 -4.15 5.75 -12.52
C ASN A 46 -5.13 6.72 -13.16
N VAL A 47 -4.60 7.70 -13.88
CA VAL A 47 -5.34 8.75 -14.57
C VAL A 47 -4.95 8.78 -16.03
N SER A 48 -5.91 8.76 -16.94
CA SER A 48 -5.65 8.81 -18.38
C SER A 48 -6.81 9.49 -19.15
N PRO A 49 -6.51 10.49 -19.96
CA PRO A 49 -5.27 11.29 -20.00
C PRO A 49 -5.03 12.05 -18.69
N ALA A 50 -3.85 12.62 -18.50
CA ALA A 50 -3.61 13.51 -17.36
C ALA A 50 -4.56 14.72 -17.46
N SER A 51 -5.14 15.12 -16.32
CA SER A 51 -6.01 16.30 -16.24
C SER A 51 -5.19 17.58 -16.24
N ASP A 52 -5.71 18.64 -16.83
CA ASP A 52 -5.17 19.99 -16.76
C ASP A 52 -5.55 20.74 -15.46
N LYS A 53 -6.40 20.13 -14.64
CA LYS A 53 -6.90 20.63 -13.34
C LYS A 53 -6.73 19.59 -12.27
N ASP A 54 -6.70 20.03 -11.02
CA ASP A 54 -6.79 19.15 -9.86
C ASP A 54 -8.13 18.41 -9.88
N LEU A 55 -8.06 17.09 -9.62
CA LEU A 55 -9.25 16.25 -9.52
C LEU A 55 -9.42 15.77 -8.08
N THR A 56 -10.59 15.99 -7.51
CA THR A 56 -10.96 15.36 -6.23
C THR A 56 -11.69 14.06 -6.53
N VAL A 57 -11.01 12.94 -6.34
CA VAL A 57 -11.54 11.61 -6.61
C VAL A 57 -12.11 11.02 -5.35
N SER A 58 -13.39 10.59 -5.42
CA SER A 58 -14.11 9.97 -4.31
C SER A 58 -14.27 8.47 -4.55
N LEU A 59 -14.18 7.71 -3.46
CA LEU A 59 -14.38 6.28 -3.45
C LEU A 59 -15.44 5.92 -2.42
N THR A 60 -16.32 4.99 -2.76
CA THR A 60 -17.12 4.28 -1.78
C THR A 60 -16.37 3.06 -1.29
N CYS A 61 -16.65 2.67 -0.06
CA CYS A 61 -16.04 1.52 0.56
C CYS A 61 -17.11 0.68 1.22
N ASP A 62 -17.19 -0.60 0.85
CA ASP A 62 -18.02 -1.58 1.52
C ASP A 62 -17.13 -2.41 2.45
N GLY A 63 -17.45 -2.40 3.74
CA GLY A 63 -16.74 -3.14 4.80
C GLY A 63 -15.74 -2.34 5.63
N LEU A 64 -15.58 -1.03 5.39
CA LEU A 64 -14.88 -0.09 6.28
C LEU A 64 -15.71 1.18 6.42
N ASP A 65 -15.73 1.73 7.62
CA ASP A 65 -16.38 3.01 7.87
C ASP A 65 -15.57 4.15 7.24
N GLY A 66 -16.27 5.02 6.51
CA GLY A 66 -15.71 6.26 5.99
C GLY A 66 -15.92 6.50 4.50
N ALA A 67 -15.90 7.76 4.15
CA ALA A 67 -15.79 8.21 2.76
C ALA A 67 -14.31 8.49 2.48
N TYR A 68 -13.80 7.92 1.40
CA TYR A 68 -12.41 8.09 1.00
C TYR A 68 -12.35 9.05 -0.18
N SER A 69 -11.45 10.01 -0.10
CA SER A 69 -11.18 10.92 -1.21
C SER A 69 -9.69 11.24 -1.30
N VAL A 70 -9.24 11.55 -2.51
CA VAL A 70 -7.86 11.94 -2.76
C VAL A 70 -7.83 12.99 -3.85
N VAL A 71 -6.97 14.00 -3.68
CA VAL A 71 -6.71 15.00 -4.70
C VAL A 71 -5.59 14.50 -5.62
N ILE A 72 -5.84 14.54 -6.92
CA ILE A 72 -4.85 14.26 -7.96
C ILE A 72 -4.47 15.60 -8.56
N PRO A 73 -3.25 16.10 -8.36
CA PRO A 73 -2.82 17.37 -8.92
C PRO A 73 -2.81 17.36 -10.44
N ALA A 74 -3.04 18.53 -11.03
CA ALA A 74 -2.97 18.74 -12.48
C ALA A 74 -1.67 18.17 -13.07
N GLY A 75 -1.77 17.54 -14.24
CA GLY A 75 -0.66 16.91 -14.95
C GLY A 75 -0.20 15.56 -14.42
N GLN A 76 -0.69 15.11 -13.26
CA GLN A 76 -0.33 13.81 -12.70
C GLN A 76 -1.10 12.66 -13.38
N LYS A 77 -0.40 11.56 -13.61
CA LYS A 77 -0.96 10.33 -14.21
C LYS A 77 -1.30 9.25 -13.19
N SER A 78 -0.95 9.47 -11.94
CA SER A 78 -1.27 8.55 -10.85
C SER A 78 -1.21 9.26 -9.50
N THR A 79 -1.90 8.69 -8.52
CA THR A 79 -1.82 9.10 -7.11
C THR A 79 -1.90 7.89 -6.20
N MET A 80 -1.61 8.10 -4.93
CA MET A 80 -1.71 7.07 -3.89
C MET A 80 -2.66 7.56 -2.79
N LEU A 81 -3.55 6.68 -2.35
CA LEU A 81 -4.43 6.89 -1.21
C LEU A 81 -4.06 5.90 -0.12
N THR A 82 -3.72 6.39 1.06
CA THR A 82 -3.48 5.56 2.24
C THR A 82 -4.80 5.29 2.96
N VAL A 83 -5.08 4.02 3.19
CA VAL A 83 -6.28 3.53 3.88
C VAL A 83 -5.85 2.83 5.16
N PRO A 84 -6.15 3.37 6.34
CA PRO A 84 -5.88 2.69 7.59
C PRO A 84 -6.80 1.48 7.73
N THR A 85 -6.25 0.35 8.15
CA THR A 85 -7.05 -0.84 8.44
C THR A 85 -7.04 -1.15 9.93
N GLN A 86 -8.12 -1.72 10.42
CA GLN A 86 -8.22 -2.19 11.80
C GLN A 86 -7.75 -3.63 11.92
N VAL A 87 -7.34 -4.01 13.13
CA VAL A 87 -7.11 -5.41 13.48
C VAL A 87 -8.42 -6.18 13.36
N VAL A 88 -8.39 -7.29 12.63
CA VAL A 88 -9.56 -8.15 12.44
C VAL A 88 -9.32 -9.52 13.08
N GLU A 89 -10.36 -10.09 13.69
CA GLU A 89 -10.31 -11.44 14.29
C GLU A 89 -10.34 -12.52 13.21
N GLU A 90 -11.01 -12.25 12.10
CA GLU A 90 -11.14 -13.15 10.97
C GLU A 90 -10.80 -12.44 9.66
N ARG A 91 -10.48 -13.23 8.65
CA ARG A 91 -10.22 -12.71 7.31
C ARG A 91 -11.48 -12.05 6.75
N GLY A 92 -11.38 -10.77 6.40
CA GLY A 92 -12.43 -9.99 5.77
C GLY A 92 -12.08 -9.56 4.36
N LYS A 93 -13.09 -9.10 3.63
CA LYS A 93 -12.94 -8.44 2.34
C LYS A 93 -13.59 -7.07 2.39
N VAL A 94 -12.92 -6.12 1.81
CA VAL A 94 -13.36 -4.73 1.65
C VAL A 94 -13.35 -4.41 0.17
N VAL A 95 -14.41 -3.78 -0.33
CA VAL A 95 -14.50 -3.43 -1.74
C VAL A 95 -14.54 -1.92 -1.89
N PHE A 96 -13.54 -1.39 -2.56
CA PHE A 96 -13.50 0.01 -2.98
C PHE A 96 -14.06 0.15 -4.38
N GLU A 97 -14.90 1.16 -4.60
CA GLU A 97 -15.47 1.48 -5.90
C GLU A 97 -15.28 2.96 -6.21
N LEU A 98 -14.70 3.25 -7.36
CA LEU A 98 -14.51 4.62 -7.82
C LEU A 98 -15.84 5.23 -8.22
N GLN A 99 -16.09 6.43 -7.72
CA GLN A 99 -17.22 7.25 -8.14
C GLN A 99 -16.77 8.18 -9.28
N SER A 100 -17.67 8.44 -10.22
CA SER A 100 -17.45 9.51 -11.19
C SER A 100 -17.71 10.86 -10.53
N GLY A 101 -16.98 11.89 -10.95
CA GLY A 101 -17.09 13.23 -10.41
C GLY A 101 -16.93 14.29 -11.48
N ASP A 102 -16.78 15.55 -11.03
CA ASP A 102 -16.60 16.66 -11.94
C ASP A 102 -15.24 16.54 -12.66
N GLY A 103 -15.30 16.51 -13.99
CA GLY A 103 -14.12 16.45 -14.86
C GLY A 103 -13.48 15.06 -15.01
N TYR A 104 -14.04 13.99 -14.42
CA TYR A 104 -13.53 12.64 -14.60
C TYR A 104 -14.62 11.55 -14.53
N THR A 105 -14.33 10.42 -15.14
CA THR A 105 -15.10 9.18 -15.01
C THR A 105 -14.30 8.19 -14.17
N GLY A 106 -14.83 7.83 -12.99
CA GLY A 106 -14.28 6.77 -12.14
C GLY A 106 -14.79 5.42 -12.57
N THR A 107 -13.93 4.45 -12.80
CA THR A 107 -14.33 3.10 -13.18
C THR A 107 -13.53 2.02 -12.48
N GLY A 108 -14.22 0.96 -12.10
CA GLY A 108 -13.61 -0.25 -11.54
C GLY A 108 -13.80 -0.39 -10.04
N LYS A 109 -13.47 -1.60 -9.61
CA LYS A 109 -13.48 -2.01 -8.20
C LYS A 109 -12.12 -2.54 -7.81
N HIS A 110 -11.75 -2.31 -6.56
CA HIS A 110 -10.57 -2.92 -5.93
C HIS A 110 -11.03 -3.70 -4.71
N THR A 111 -10.68 -4.98 -4.63
CA THR A 111 -10.98 -5.83 -3.48
C THR A 111 -9.75 -5.96 -2.61
N LEU A 112 -9.80 -5.41 -1.41
CA LEU A 112 -8.78 -5.58 -0.39
C LEU A 112 -9.15 -6.73 0.53
N THR A 113 -8.28 -7.72 0.64
CA THR A 113 -8.40 -8.77 1.64
C THR A 113 -7.61 -8.35 2.89
N ILE A 114 -8.33 -8.13 3.99
CA ILE A 114 -7.73 -7.88 5.29
C ILE A 114 -7.62 -9.21 6.02
N GLN A 115 -6.41 -9.59 6.38
CA GLN A 115 -6.15 -10.82 7.10
C GLN A 115 -6.06 -10.54 8.60
N ARG A 116 -6.41 -11.55 9.39
CA ARG A 116 -6.05 -11.54 10.80
C ARG A 116 -4.55 -11.30 10.92
N PRO A 117 -4.12 -10.47 11.89
CA PRO A 117 -2.69 -10.35 12.19
C PRO A 117 -2.07 -11.73 12.39
N PRO A 118 -0.86 -11.94 11.88
CA PRO A 118 -0.21 -13.22 12.05
C PRO A 118 -0.11 -13.57 13.53
N ASN A 119 -0.60 -14.75 13.91
CA ASN A 119 -0.33 -15.33 15.21
C ASN A 119 1.03 -16.04 15.14
N VAL A 120 2.05 -15.28 14.77
CA VAL A 120 3.41 -15.77 14.64
C VAL A 120 4.05 -15.79 16.01
N GLN A 121 4.67 -16.90 16.34
CA GLN A 121 5.49 -17.00 17.53
C GLN A 121 6.95 -17.05 17.12
N PHE A 122 7.74 -16.23 17.76
CA PHE A 122 9.18 -16.18 17.59
C PHE A 122 9.84 -16.78 18.83
N TYR A 123 10.59 -17.85 18.62
CA TYR A 123 11.38 -18.45 19.69
C TYR A 123 12.83 -18.04 19.46
N LEU A 124 13.34 -17.14 20.30
CA LEU A 124 14.75 -16.83 20.36
C LEU A 124 15.44 -17.85 21.27
N GLY A 125 16.46 -18.51 20.75
CA GLY A 125 17.35 -19.34 21.58
C GLY A 125 18.21 -18.47 22.51
N ILE A 126 18.76 -19.08 23.55
CA ILE A 126 19.83 -18.45 24.33
C ILE A 126 21.06 -18.37 23.43
N ASN A 127 21.60 -17.18 23.26
CA ASN A 127 22.77 -16.94 22.43
C ASN A 127 23.88 -16.35 23.30
N PHE A 128 25.09 -16.82 23.08
CA PHE A 128 26.29 -16.30 23.72
C PHE A 128 27.14 -15.63 22.66
N GLY A 129 27.57 -14.42 22.92
CA GLY A 129 28.42 -13.64 22.05
C GLY A 129 29.65 -13.08 22.77
N THR A 130 30.63 -12.64 22.02
CA THR A 130 31.74 -11.87 22.51
C THR A 130 31.60 -10.46 22.00
N VAL A 131 31.86 -9.47 22.87
CA VAL A 131 31.88 -8.05 22.49
C VAL A 131 32.81 -7.86 21.28
N ASP A 132 32.37 -7.02 20.35
CA ASP A 132 33.05 -6.68 19.09
C ASP A 132 33.28 -7.86 18.13
N LYS A 133 32.65 -9.02 18.38
CA LYS A 133 32.68 -10.15 17.45
C LYS A 133 31.28 -10.42 16.88
N LYS A 134 31.26 -10.53 15.56
CA LYS A 134 30.01 -10.87 14.84
C LYS A 134 29.47 -12.22 15.30
N MET A 135 28.19 -12.26 15.62
CA MET A 135 27.48 -13.48 16.01
C MET A 135 26.14 -13.59 15.28
N SER A 136 25.60 -14.80 15.29
CA SER A 136 24.26 -15.09 14.74
C SER A 136 23.28 -15.35 15.87
N VAL A 137 22.20 -14.55 15.91
CA VAL A 137 21.06 -14.79 16.81
C VAL A 137 20.04 -15.62 16.06
N ARG A 138 19.88 -16.88 16.48
CA ARG A 138 18.92 -17.81 15.88
C ARG A 138 17.52 -17.55 16.40
N MET A 139 16.57 -17.70 15.48
CA MET A 139 15.14 -17.54 15.73
C MET A 139 14.39 -18.65 15.00
N THR A 140 13.44 -19.28 15.67
CA THR A 140 12.49 -20.19 15.02
C THR A 140 11.15 -19.50 14.85
N VAL A 141 10.63 -19.51 13.64
CA VAL A 141 9.33 -18.91 13.28
C VAL A 141 8.30 -20.01 13.15
N THR A 142 7.24 -19.95 13.95
CA THR A 142 6.07 -20.85 13.85
C THR A 142 4.84 -20.08 13.37
N ASN A 143 3.87 -20.79 12.80
CA ASN A 143 2.64 -20.22 12.22
C ASN A 143 2.90 -19.18 11.12
N SER A 144 4.00 -19.28 10.41
CA SER A 144 4.41 -18.34 9.37
C SER A 144 3.43 -18.25 8.18
N SER A 145 2.57 -19.26 7.99
CA SER A 145 1.51 -19.27 6.97
C SER A 145 0.50 -18.11 7.11
N THR A 146 0.42 -17.51 8.29
CA THR A 146 -0.43 -16.35 8.56
C THR A 146 0.21 -15.02 8.15
N ILE A 147 1.51 -15.01 7.82
CA ILE A 147 2.20 -13.81 7.34
C ILE A 147 1.85 -13.59 5.86
N VAL A 148 1.43 -12.39 5.52
CA VAL A 148 1.23 -12.01 4.12
C VAL A 148 2.56 -12.06 3.39
N LYS A 149 2.62 -12.76 2.27
CA LYS A 149 3.82 -12.81 1.43
C LYS A 149 4.15 -11.42 0.92
N GLY A 150 5.40 -11.01 1.05
CA GLY A 150 5.85 -9.70 0.62
C GLY A 150 7.14 -9.27 1.34
N ASN A 151 7.45 -8.00 1.27
CA ASN A 151 8.62 -7.43 1.96
C ASN A 151 8.31 -7.19 3.43
N ASN A 152 8.31 -8.24 4.24
CA ASN A 152 8.17 -8.13 5.67
C ASN A 152 9.52 -7.73 6.29
N THR A 153 9.53 -6.63 7.02
CA THR A 153 10.71 -6.17 7.76
C THR A 153 10.63 -6.66 9.19
N PHE A 154 11.61 -7.45 9.59
CA PHE A 154 11.79 -7.96 10.94
C PHE A 154 12.92 -7.21 11.60
N GLN A 155 12.74 -6.84 12.86
CA GLN A 155 13.74 -6.16 13.65
C GLN A 155 14.04 -6.98 14.90
N LEU A 156 15.32 -7.12 15.20
CA LEU A 156 15.80 -7.61 16.49
C LEU A 156 16.09 -6.38 17.35
N ARG A 157 15.45 -6.29 18.51
CA ARG A 157 15.61 -5.16 19.45
C ARG A 157 16.09 -5.66 20.81
N ASP A 158 16.80 -4.78 21.50
CA ASP A 158 17.15 -4.98 22.91
C ASP A 158 16.00 -4.60 23.86
N ASP A 159 16.21 -4.71 25.15
CA ASP A 159 15.27 -4.34 26.21
C ASP A 159 15.01 -2.82 26.31
N LYS A 160 15.86 -2.01 25.70
CA LYS A 160 15.69 -0.55 25.59
C LYS A 160 14.94 -0.15 24.32
N GLY A 161 14.58 -1.12 23.47
CA GLY A 161 13.93 -0.89 22.18
C GLY A 161 14.88 -0.51 21.04
N THR A 162 16.22 -0.56 21.26
CA THR A 162 17.20 -0.25 20.23
C THR A 162 17.21 -1.34 19.17
N VAL A 163 17.13 -0.97 17.90
CA VAL A 163 17.21 -1.92 16.78
C VAL A 163 18.66 -2.37 16.61
N LEU A 164 18.92 -3.63 16.91
CA LEU A 164 20.25 -4.26 16.79
C LEU A 164 20.48 -4.82 15.40
N ALA A 165 19.46 -5.31 14.75
CA ALA A 165 19.51 -5.82 13.39
C ALA A 165 18.16 -5.73 12.71
N GLU A 166 18.19 -5.63 11.39
CA GLU A 166 16.99 -5.66 10.54
C GLU A 166 17.19 -6.67 9.41
N ALA A 167 16.12 -7.40 9.08
CA ALA A 167 16.11 -8.34 7.98
C ALA A 167 14.78 -8.28 7.23
N LYS A 168 14.84 -8.43 5.90
CA LYS A 168 13.67 -8.49 5.03
C LYS A 168 13.47 -9.91 4.54
N TRP A 169 12.35 -10.51 4.91
CA TRP A 169 11.99 -11.86 4.49
C TRP A 169 10.62 -11.88 3.83
N SER A 170 10.57 -12.35 2.60
CA SER A 170 9.32 -12.45 1.84
C SER A 170 8.45 -13.63 2.24
N ASN A 171 9.06 -14.68 2.76
CA ASN A 171 8.39 -15.91 3.18
C ASN A 171 9.12 -16.52 4.39
N PRO A 172 9.04 -15.89 5.58
CA PRO A 172 9.74 -16.40 6.76
C PRO A 172 9.15 -17.75 7.19
N SER A 173 9.99 -18.72 7.42
CA SER A 173 9.57 -20.05 7.90
C SER A 173 10.72 -20.80 8.53
N GLY A 174 10.41 -21.59 9.57
CA GLY A 174 11.41 -22.41 10.25
C GLY A 174 12.50 -21.60 10.93
N ASP A 175 13.73 -22.09 10.82
CA ASP A 175 14.89 -21.46 11.46
C ASP A 175 15.44 -20.33 10.61
N MET A 176 15.57 -19.16 11.22
CA MET A 176 16.10 -17.94 10.66
C MET A 176 17.14 -17.34 11.58
N SER A 177 17.89 -16.35 11.14
CA SER A 177 18.88 -15.71 11.99
C SER A 177 19.12 -14.26 11.65
N PHE A 178 19.38 -13.47 12.69
CA PHE A 178 19.94 -12.13 12.58
C PHE A 178 21.45 -12.19 12.78
N SER A 179 22.16 -11.27 12.18
CA SER A 179 23.59 -11.08 12.40
C SER A 179 23.80 -9.79 13.18
N ILE A 180 24.39 -9.87 14.34
CA ILE A 180 24.71 -8.72 15.19
C ILE A 180 26.19 -8.72 15.60
N THR A 181 26.66 -7.56 16.03
CA THR A 181 27.95 -7.43 16.71
C THR A 181 27.67 -6.83 18.08
N PRO A 182 27.74 -7.62 19.16
CA PRO A 182 27.51 -7.13 20.51
C PRO A 182 28.45 -5.99 20.87
N THR A 183 27.95 -4.98 21.54
CA THR A 183 28.73 -3.84 22.06
C THR A 183 28.97 -3.99 23.55
N ALA A 184 29.84 -3.18 24.13
CA ALA A 184 30.20 -3.28 25.54
C ALA A 184 29.02 -3.04 26.50
N ASP A 185 28.03 -2.24 26.09
CA ASP A 185 26.80 -2.00 26.85
C ASP A 185 25.82 -3.18 26.87
N MET A 186 26.09 -4.21 26.05
CA MET A 186 25.36 -5.49 26.03
C MET A 186 26.05 -6.56 26.88
N GLU A 187 27.11 -6.22 27.61
CA GLU A 187 27.81 -7.18 28.47
C GLU A 187 26.89 -7.66 29.61
N GLY A 188 26.89 -8.96 29.84
CA GLY A 188 25.99 -9.62 30.80
C GLY A 188 24.74 -10.18 30.15
N TYR A 189 23.55 -9.85 30.67
CA TYR A 189 22.28 -10.32 30.14
C TYR A 189 21.57 -9.21 29.38
N THR A 190 21.30 -9.45 28.11
CA THR A 190 20.45 -8.59 27.28
C THR A 190 19.22 -9.37 26.85
N CYS A 191 18.04 -8.86 27.17
CA CYS A 191 16.80 -9.40 26.65
C CYS A 191 16.62 -8.95 25.20
N LEU A 192 16.32 -9.90 24.33
CA LEU A 192 16.11 -9.64 22.92
C LEU A 192 14.65 -9.88 22.56
N SER A 193 14.10 -9.05 21.71
CA SER A 193 12.77 -9.18 21.14
C SER A 193 12.79 -9.10 19.62
N VAL A 194 11.86 -9.82 18.96
CA VAL A 194 11.69 -9.76 17.52
C VAL A 194 10.40 -9.04 17.20
N TRP A 195 10.49 -8.06 16.33
CA TRP A 195 9.38 -7.22 15.91
C TRP A 195 9.09 -7.40 14.43
N LEU A 196 7.80 -7.49 14.09
CA LEU A 196 7.30 -7.42 12.72
C LEU A 196 6.50 -6.13 12.58
N GLY A 197 7.11 -5.11 11.97
CA GLY A 197 6.60 -3.76 12.02
C GLY A 197 6.57 -3.23 13.45
N ASP A 198 5.41 -2.78 13.91
CA ASP A 198 5.21 -2.24 15.28
C ASP A 198 4.76 -3.30 16.30
N ARG A 199 4.84 -4.59 15.95
CA ARG A 199 4.37 -5.72 16.79
C ARG A 199 5.52 -6.63 17.18
N CYS A 200 5.51 -6.98 18.47
CA CYS A 200 6.39 -7.97 19.08
C CYS A 200 5.69 -9.33 19.19
#